data_0f6d04f032c51e0fc88302430e3a7671
#
_entry.id   0f6d04f032c51e0fc88302430e3a7671
#
_cell.length_a   1.000
_cell.length_b   1.000
_cell.length_c   1.000
_cell.angle_alpha   90.00
_cell.angle_beta   90.00
_cell.angle_gamma   90.00
#
_symmetry.space_group_name_H-M   'P 1'
#
loop_
_entity.id
_entity.type
_entity.pdbx_description
1 polymer ?
#
loop_
_entity_poly.entity_id
_entity_poly.type
_entity_poly.pdbx_seq_one_letter_code
_entity_poly.pdbx_strand_id
1 'polypeptide(L)'
;MPLSRTLGSITVTALTDGEGAFFQPRAEAFPQATAAHWAEADRRDPGSVTADGQWWLPFRSFAIRTGDGPVTLVDAGIGPADAPAASWAPVPGRMPAELAAAGIDPADVDTVVLTHLHSDHIGWAVTGMPGRPYFPNASYLVQRAEIDAAETLNPGLPAGLIAPLRAAGQLRVVDGETALTPAVRLLPTPGHTPGHQSVLLTSADERMLLTGDLLVHMVQLVDPDLAYAHEEDPEQARTSRRTALRTHSPTILATPHLNTPFTPLPALNPPHPNHPTSRVG
;
A
#
# COMPACT_ATOMS: atom_id res chain seq x y z
N MET A 1 -10.65 18.35 -2.70
CA MET A 1 -9.69 18.20 -1.57
C MET A 1 -9.49 16.71 -1.32
N PRO A 2 -8.28 16.27 -1.03
CA PRO A 2 -8.00 14.90 -0.64
C PRO A 2 -8.87 14.45 0.53
N LEU A 3 -9.27 13.17 0.53
CA LEU A 3 -10.09 12.60 1.60
C LEU A 3 -9.21 12.29 2.81
N SER A 4 -9.64 12.68 4.01
CA SER A 4 -8.89 12.40 5.24
C SER A 4 -9.72 11.61 6.25
N ARG A 5 -9.03 10.82 7.08
CA ARG A 5 -9.60 10.09 8.22
C ARG A 5 -8.75 10.35 9.45
N THR A 6 -9.40 10.60 10.58
CA THR A 6 -8.72 10.86 11.85
C THR A 6 -8.91 9.68 12.81
N LEU A 7 -7.81 9.28 13.47
CA LEU A 7 -7.76 8.33 14.60
C LEU A 7 -7.15 9.07 15.79
N GLY A 8 -7.95 9.49 16.75
CA GLY A 8 -7.45 10.30 17.86
C GLY A 8 -6.72 11.55 17.37
N SER A 9 -5.42 11.68 17.65
CA SER A 9 -4.59 12.80 17.19
C SER A 9 -3.92 12.57 15.83
N ILE A 10 -4.13 11.41 15.19
CA ILE A 10 -3.51 11.03 13.92
C ILE A 10 -4.49 11.34 12.78
N THR A 11 -4.08 12.14 11.82
CA THR A 11 -4.82 12.34 10.58
C THR A 11 -4.11 11.62 9.44
N VAL A 12 -4.87 10.82 8.69
CA VAL A 12 -4.41 10.13 7.48
C VAL A 12 -5.13 10.72 6.29
N THR A 13 -4.38 11.24 5.34
CA THR A 13 -4.91 11.85 4.11
C THR A 13 -4.55 10.98 2.91
N ALA A 14 -5.54 10.55 2.15
CA ALA A 14 -5.37 9.81 0.91
C ALA A 14 -5.04 10.79 -0.23
N LEU A 15 -3.92 10.59 -0.89
CA LEU A 15 -3.42 11.37 -2.01
C LEU A 15 -3.57 10.52 -3.28
N THR A 16 -4.55 10.84 -4.12
CA THR A 16 -4.82 10.08 -5.34
C THR A 16 -3.93 10.57 -6.48
N ASP A 17 -2.83 9.88 -6.70
CA ASP A 17 -1.84 10.25 -7.73
C ASP A 17 -2.35 10.00 -9.16
N GLY A 18 -3.18 8.97 -9.35
CA GLY A 18 -3.83 8.65 -10.63
C GLY A 18 -4.95 7.64 -10.45
N GLU A 19 -5.65 7.37 -11.53
CA GLU A 19 -6.65 6.30 -11.63
C GLU A 19 -6.79 5.88 -13.09
N GLY A 20 -7.02 4.60 -13.33
CA GLY A 20 -7.13 4.10 -14.70
C GLY A 20 -7.47 2.61 -14.78
N ALA A 21 -7.71 2.17 -16.01
CA ALA A 21 -7.88 0.75 -16.29
C ALA A 21 -6.57 0.00 -16.08
N PHE A 22 -6.64 -1.13 -15.36
CA PHE A 22 -5.50 -2.01 -15.24
C PHE A 22 -5.22 -2.72 -16.57
N PHE A 23 -3.97 -3.00 -16.86
CA PHE A 23 -3.56 -3.58 -18.14
C PHE A 23 -4.02 -5.04 -18.34
N GLN A 24 -4.44 -5.71 -17.26
CA GLN A 24 -4.87 -7.09 -17.25
C GLN A 24 -6.32 -7.21 -16.76
N PRO A 25 -7.15 -8.07 -17.39
CA PRO A 25 -8.48 -8.39 -16.88
C PRO A 25 -8.43 -8.95 -15.46
N ARG A 26 -9.34 -8.51 -14.58
CA ARG A 26 -9.38 -8.97 -13.18
C ARG A 26 -9.54 -10.48 -13.03
N ALA A 27 -10.22 -11.14 -13.97
CA ALA A 27 -10.38 -12.60 -13.97
C ALA A 27 -9.06 -13.35 -14.23
N GLU A 28 -8.13 -12.73 -14.95
CA GLU A 28 -6.79 -13.27 -15.16
C GLU A 28 -5.88 -12.93 -13.97
N ALA A 29 -6.08 -11.75 -13.39
CA ALA A 29 -5.35 -11.31 -12.20
C ALA A 29 -5.72 -12.16 -10.95
N PHE A 30 -6.94 -12.69 -10.90
CA PHE A 30 -7.43 -13.55 -9.81
C PHE A 30 -8.09 -14.82 -10.38
N PRO A 31 -7.31 -15.76 -10.92
CA PRO A 31 -7.85 -16.90 -11.68
C PRO A 31 -8.68 -17.89 -10.85
N GLN A 32 -8.58 -17.83 -9.52
CA GLN A 32 -9.35 -18.67 -8.61
C GLN A 32 -10.68 -18.02 -8.17
N ALA A 33 -10.92 -16.76 -8.53
CA ALA A 33 -12.14 -16.06 -8.15
C ALA A 33 -13.35 -16.59 -8.94
N THR A 34 -14.41 -16.90 -8.22
CA THR A 34 -15.68 -17.37 -8.78
C THR A 34 -16.63 -16.22 -9.10
N ALA A 35 -17.71 -16.50 -9.85
CA ALA A 35 -18.77 -15.52 -10.10
C ALA A 35 -19.40 -14.97 -8.81
N ALA A 36 -19.50 -15.79 -7.76
CA ALA A 36 -20.00 -15.36 -6.46
C ALA A 36 -19.02 -14.38 -5.75
N HIS A 37 -17.71 -14.63 -5.87
CA HIS A 37 -16.69 -13.71 -5.35
C HIS A 37 -16.78 -12.35 -6.04
N TRP A 38 -16.92 -12.33 -7.37
CA TRP A 38 -17.08 -11.10 -8.13
C TRP A 38 -18.33 -10.34 -7.78
N ALA A 39 -19.48 -11.01 -7.67
CA ALA A 39 -20.74 -10.38 -7.32
C ALA A 39 -20.67 -9.69 -5.95
N GLU A 40 -20.03 -10.31 -4.97
CA GLU A 40 -19.85 -9.71 -3.64
C GLU A 40 -18.80 -8.60 -3.65
N ALA A 41 -17.70 -8.75 -4.38
CA ALA A 41 -16.69 -7.71 -4.51
C ALA A 41 -17.27 -6.45 -5.17
N ASP A 42 -18.01 -6.59 -6.27
CA ASP A 42 -18.63 -5.48 -6.99
C ASP A 42 -19.72 -4.80 -6.16
N ARG A 43 -20.42 -5.54 -5.31
CA ARG A 43 -21.39 -4.96 -4.36
C ARG A 43 -20.71 -4.10 -3.30
N ARG A 44 -19.50 -4.49 -2.85
CA ARG A 44 -18.75 -3.77 -1.81
C ARG A 44 -17.94 -2.61 -2.36
N ASP A 45 -17.42 -2.75 -3.59
CA ASP A 45 -16.58 -1.76 -4.27
C ASP A 45 -17.01 -1.56 -5.73
N PRO A 46 -18.18 -0.95 -5.97
CA PRO A 46 -18.78 -0.85 -7.31
C PRO A 46 -17.97 0.00 -8.29
N GLY A 47 -17.04 0.84 -7.80
CA GLY A 47 -16.15 1.65 -8.63
C GLY A 47 -14.95 0.89 -9.20
N SER A 48 -14.74 -0.36 -8.79
CA SER A 48 -13.57 -1.16 -9.21
C SER A 48 -13.70 -1.76 -10.61
N VAL A 49 -14.81 -1.56 -11.28
CA VAL A 49 -15.05 -2.05 -12.65
C VAL A 49 -15.75 -0.99 -13.49
N THR A 50 -15.32 -0.82 -14.72
CA THR A 50 -15.94 0.08 -15.68
C THR A 50 -17.21 -0.54 -16.30
N ALA A 51 -18.02 0.25 -17.00
CA ALA A 51 -19.23 -0.23 -17.67
C ALA A 51 -18.96 -1.27 -18.75
N ASP A 52 -17.77 -1.27 -19.34
CA ASP A 52 -17.29 -2.28 -20.31
C ASP A 52 -16.54 -3.44 -19.65
N GLY A 53 -16.53 -3.51 -18.32
CA GLY A 53 -16.00 -4.65 -17.56
C GLY A 53 -14.50 -4.64 -17.30
N GLN A 54 -13.80 -3.54 -17.57
CA GLN A 54 -12.38 -3.43 -17.25
C GLN A 54 -12.17 -3.21 -15.74
N TRP A 55 -11.12 -3.77 -15.19
CA TRP A 55 -10.71 -3.47 -13.82
C TRP A 55 -10.17 -2.05 -13.75
N TRP A 56 -10.84 -1.21 -12.98
CA TRP A 56 -10.46 0.18 -12.71
C TRP A 56 -9.90 0.32 -11.32
N LEU A 57 -8.72 0.90 -11.19
CA LEU A 57 -8.10 1.12 -9.90
C LEU A 57 -7.48 2.51 -9.79
N PRO A 58 -7.53 3.11 -8.61
CA PRO A 58 -6.76 4.28 -8.25
C PRO A 58 -5.34 3.90 -7.84
N PHE A 59 -4.44 4.88 -7.89
CA PHE A 59 -3.08 4.80 -7.38
C PHE A 59 -2.94 5.85 -6.28
N ARG A 60 -2.82 5.40 -5.02
CA ARG A 60 -2.81 6.30 -3.86
C ARG A 60 -1.59 6.12 -3.00
N SER A 61 -1.13 7.25 -2.49
CA SER A 61 -0.23 7.35 -1.34
C SER A 61 -1.01 7.90 -0.15
N PHE A 62 -0.47 7.76 1.05
CA PHE A 62 -1.13 8.26 2.25
C PHE A 62 -0.18 9.12 3.07
N ALA A 63 -0.61 10.34 3.40
CA ALA A 63 0.11 11.22 4.31
C ALA A 63 -0.43 11.04 5.73
N ILE A 64 0.45 10.75 6.68
CA ILE A 64 0.16 10.59 8.11
C ILE A 64 0.72 11.81 8.83
N ARG A 65 -0.11 12.49 9.64
CA ARG A 65 0.31 13.60 10.49
C ARG A 65 -0.27 13.43 11.88
N THR A 66 0.55 13.63 12.90
CA THR A 66 0.12 13.64 14.30
C THR A 66 0.19 15.07 14.82
N GLY A 67 -0.97 15.69 15.07
CA GLY A 67 -1.07 17.12 15.39
C GLY A 67 -0.41 17.98 14.29
N ASP A 68 0.40 18.97 14.70
CA ASP A 68 1.17 19.83 13.79
C ASP A 68 2.60 19.29 13.51
N GLY A 69 2.81 18.01 13.80
CA GLY A 69 4.10 17.34 13.60
C GLY A 69 4.47 17.11 12.13
N PRO A 70 5.67 16.56 11.89
CA PRO A 70 6.14 16.23 10.56
C PRO A 70 5.22 15.20 9.86
N VAL A 71 5.35 15.14 8.55
CA VAL A 71 4.55 14.23 7.71
C VAL A 71 5.31 12.95 7.43
N THR A 72 4.68 11.82 7.72
CA THR A 72 5.11 10.52 7.20
C THR A 72 4.26 10.20 5.97
N LEU A 73 4.90 10.01 4.81
CA LEU A 73 4.26 9.57 3.59
C LEU A 73 4.41 8.06 3.45
N VAL A 74 3.35 7.36 3.07
CA VAL A 74 3.36 5.93 2.72
C VAL A 74 3.16 5.82 1.23
N ASP A 75 4.16 5.29 0.55
CA ASP A 75 4.36 5.22 -0.90
C ASP A 75 4.47 6.58 -1.60
N ALA A 76 5.01 6.55 -2.80
CA ALA A 76 5.34 7.72 -3.60
C ALA A 76 4.72 7.68 -5.01
N GLY A 77 3.58 7.00 -5.18
CA GLY A 77 2.72 7.04 -6.37
C GLY A 77 3.34 6.59 -7.68
N ILE A 78 2.63 6.91 -8.78
CA ILE A 78 3.00 6.50 -10.15
C ILE A 78 4.08 7.39 -10.79
N GLY A 79 4.24 8.63 -10.29
CA GLY A 79 5.32 9.50 -10.72
C GLY A 79 5.04 10.41 -11.91
N PRO A 80 6.07 11.15 -12.37
CA PRO A 80 6.02 12.03 -13.54
C PRO A 80 5.90 11.24 -14.85
N ALA A 81 5.79 11.94 -15.98
CA ALA A 81 5.59 11.34 -17.30
C ALA A 81 6.69 10.35 -17.73
N ASP A 82 7.89 10.50 -17.19
CA ASP A 82 9.07 9.63 -17.44
C ASP A 82 9.35 8.63 -16.30
N ALA A 83 8.38 8.44 -15.40
CA ALA A 83 8.50 7.52 -14.27
C ALA A 83 8.57 6.05 -14.71
N PRO A 84 9.10 5.15 -13.85
CA PRO A 84 9.14 3.71 -14.14
C PRO A 84 7.79 3.09 -14.50
N ALA A 85 6.68 3.64 -14.01
CA ALA A 85 5.32 3.19 -14.28
C ALA A 85 4.77 3.61 -15.66
N ALA A 86 5.49 4.44 -16.44
CA ALA A 86 4.99 5.04 -17.68
C ALA A 86 4.55 4.04 -18.76
N SER A 87 5.01 2.80 -18.69
CA SER A 87 4.63 1.76 -19.66
C SER A 87 3.21 1.21 -19.45
N TRP A 88 2.58 1.44 -18.27
CA TRP A 88 1.31 0.81 -17.94
C TRP A 88 0.37 1.67 -17.05
N ALA A 89 0.90 2.58 -16.25
CA ALA A 89 0.12 3.46 -15.39
C ALA A 89 -0.24 4.79 -16.08
N PRO A 90 -1.29 5.49 -15.63
CA PRO A 90 -1.75 6.74 -16.23
C PRO A 90 -0.88 7.95 -15.83
N VAL A 91 0.40 7.93 -16.17
CA VAL A 91 1.31 9.05 -15.90
C VAL A 91 1.07 10.25 -16.86
N PRO A 92 1.38 11.50 -16.47
CA PRO A 92 1.92 11.88 -15.16
C PRO A 92 0.89 11.79 -14.06
N GLY A 93 1.38 11.41 -12.87
CA GLY A 93 0.59 11.44 -11.65
C GLY A 93 0.28 12.86 -11.16
N ARG A 94 -0.61 12.96 -10.18
CA ARG A 94 -1.11 14.22 -9.61
C ARG A 94 -0.57 14.51 -8.20
N MET A 95 0.40 13.73 -7.70
CA MET A 95 0.96 13.86 -6.35
C MET A 95 1.31 15.32 -5.95
N PRO A 96 1.98 16.13 -6.81
CA PRO A 96 2.27 17.51 -6.45
C PRO A 96 1.02 18.35 -6.18
N ALA A 97 -0.03 18.14 -6.98
CA ALA A 97 -1.30 18.84 -6.80
C ALA A 97 -2.08 18.32 -5.58
N GLU A 98 -2.04 17.03 -5.31
CA GLU A 98 -2.69 16.42 -4.14
C GLU A 98 -2.03 16.86 -2.84
N LEU A 99 -0.68 16.91 -2.79
CA LEU A 99 0.08 17.45 -1.66
C LEU A 99 -0.30 18.92 -1.41
N ALA A 100 -0.28 19.76 -2.45
CA ALA A 100 -0.66 21.17 -2.34
C ALA A 100 -2.10 21.33 -1.84
N ALA A 101 -3.05 20.52 -2.36
CA ALA A 101 -4.45 20.53 -1.92
C ALA A 101 -4.65 20.06 -0.47
N ALA A 102 -3.72 19.23 0.04
CA ALA A 102 -3.64 18.81 1.43
C ALA A 102 -2.89 19.79 2.36
N GLY A 103 -2.31 20.87 1.80
CA GLY A 103 -1.49 21.82 2.54
C GLY A 103 -0.16 21.22 3.01
N ILE A 104 0.42 20.32 2.23
CA ILE A 104 1.69 19.64 2.51
C ILE A 104 2.73 20.13 1.49
N ASP A 105 3.79 20.76 1.98
CA ASP A 105 4.99 21.01 1.18
C ASP A 105 5.83 19.72 1.13
N PRO A 106 6.40 19.32 -0.01
CA PRO A 106 7.34 18.20 -0.07
C PRO A 106 8.48 18.29 0.94
N ALA A 107 8.89 19.50 1.33
CA ALA A 107 9.91 19.72 2.35
C ALA A 107 9.44 19.44 3.79
N ASP A 108 8.13 19.36 4.03
CA ASP A 108 7.54 18.99 5.33
C ASP A 108 7.52 17.47 5.56
N VAL A 109 7.76 16.68 4.49
CA VAL A 109 7.83 15.22 4.58
C VAL A 109 9.20 14.83 5.15
N ASP A 110 9.20 14.27 6.35
CA ASP A 110 10.43 13.82 7.03
C ASP A 110 10.70 12.32 6.87
N THR A 111 9.65 11.57 6.56
CA THR A 111 9.70 10.11 6.39
C THR A 111 8.86 9.69 5.20
N VAL A 112 9.43 8.88 4.32
CA VAL A 112 8.72 8.15 3.28
C VAL A 112 8.88 6.66 3.57
N VAL A 113 7.78 5.97 3.83
CA VAL A 113 7.74 4.52 3.95
C VAL A 113 7.38 3.96 2.58
N LEU A 114 8.29 3.26 1.93
CA LEU A 114 7.98 2.49 0.73
C LEU A 114 7.50 1.11 1.19
N THR A 115 6.23 0.79 0.88
CA THR A 115 5.66 -0.51 1.24
C THR A 115 6.39 -1.62 0.51
N HIS A 116 6.72 -1.39 -0.74
CA HIS A 116 7.51 -2.23 -1.63
C HIS A 116 8.03 -1.41 -2.83
N LEU A 117 8.74 -2.03 -3.77
CA LEU A 117 9.41 -1.31 -4.85
C LEU A 117 8.78 -1.51 -6.25
N HIS A 118 7.48 -1.83 -6.34
CA HIS A 118 6.80 -1.74 -7.63
C HIS A 118 6.68 -0.30 -8.12
N SER A 119 6.64 -0.14 -9.43
CA SER A 119 6.80 1.16 -10.10
C SER A 119 5.74 2.21 -9.76
N ASP A 120 4.55 1.78 -9.38
CA ASP A 120 3.42 2.64 -8.99
C ASP A 120 3.43 3.06 -7.51
N HIS A 121 4.39 2.58 -6.73
CA HIS A 121 4.61 2.96 -5.33
C HIS A 121 5.85 3.83 -5.12
N ILE A 122 6.70 3.98 -6.14
CA ILE A 122 8.00 4.66 -6.04
C ILE A 122 8.17 5.84 -6.98
N GLY A 123 7.17 6.15 -7.82
CA GLY A 123 7.32 7.03 -8.97
C GLY A 123 7.79 8.44 -8.64
N TRP A 124 7.40 9.02 -7.52
CA TRP A 124 7.87 10.31 -7.02
C TRP A 124 9.02 10.21 -6.00
N ALA A 125 9.53 9.00 -5.71
CA ALA A 125 10.61 8.87 -4.74
C ALA A 125 11.91 9.55 -5.24
N VAL A 126 12.23 9.33 -6.53
CA VAL A 126 13.38 9.94 -7.21
C VAL A 126 12.93 10.44 -8.58
N THR A 127 13.21 11.71 -8.88
CA THR A 127 12.77 12.36 -10.12
C THR A 127 13.91 13.11 -10.82
N GLY A 128 13.72 13.36 -12.12
CA GLY A 128 14.66 14.13 -12.94
C GLY A 128 15.92 13.37 -13.35
N MET A 129 16.77 14.05 -14.14
CA MET A 129 18.08 13.53 -14.59
C MET A 129 19.18 14.57 -14.34
N PRO A 130 20.21 14.28 -13.52
CA PRO A 130 20.38 13.06 -12.70
C PRO A 130 19.29 12.96 -11.63
N GLY A 131 18.86 11.74 -11.28
CA GLY A 131 17.79 11.50 -10.33
C GLY A 131 18.08 12.09 -8.95
N ARG A 132 17.08 12.79 -8.37
CA ARG A 132 17.14 13.37 -7.03
C ARG A 132 15.91 12.99 -6.23
N PRO A 133 16.04 12.77 -4.91
CA PRO A 133 14.90 12.57 -4.05
C PRO A 133 13.91 13.74 -4.18
N TYR A 134 12.63 13.43 -4.40
CA TYR A 134 11.58 14.44 -4.54
C TYR A 134 11.22 15.08 -3.19
N PHE A 135 11.31 14.32 -2.10
CA PHE A 135 11.11 14.79 -0.74
C PHE A 135 12.48 15.08 -0.11
N PRO A 136 12.94 16.35 -0.13
CA PRO A 136 14.34 16.70 0.11
C PRO A 136 14.81 16.42 1.54
N ASN A 137 13.90 16.43 2.50
CA ASN A 137 14.22 16.27 3.93
C ASN A 137 13.89 14.85 4.44
N ALA A 138 13.28 13.99 3.60
CA ALA A 138 12.77 12.71 4.04
C ALA A 138 13.86 11.64 4.20
N SER A 139 13.68 10.76 5.19
CA SER A 139 14.31 9.44 5.21
C SER A 139 13.38 8.43 4.52
N TYR A 140 13.89 7.68 3.55
CA TYR A 140 13.14 6.63 2.84
C TYR A 140 13.38 5.28 3.49
N LEU A 141 12.34 4.70 4.06
CA LEU A 141 12.38 3.44 4.80
C LEU A 141 11.95 2.28 3.90
N VAL A 142 12.82 1.30 3.75
CA VAL A 142 12.62 0.11 2.91
C VAL A 142 13.08 -1.11 3.69
N GLN A 143 12.34 -2.23 3.62
CA GLN A 143 12.76 -3.50 4.23
C GLN A 143 14.01 -4.03 3.54
N ARG A 144 14.88 -4.66 4.32
CA ARG A 144 16.13 -5.28 3.82
C ARG A 144 15.86 -6.28 2.70
N ALA A 145 14.88 -7.16 2.90
CA ALA A 145 14.54 -8.17 1.90
C ALA A 145 14.11 -7.56 0.55
N GLU A 146 13.51 -6.36 0.56
CA GLU A 146 13.14 -5.64 -0.65
C GLU A 146 14.37 -5.08 -1.38
N ILE A 147 15.33 -4.53 -0.60
CA ILE A 147 16.60 -4.05 -1.15
C ILE A 147 17.42 -5.22 -1.75
N ASP A 148 17.44 -6.36 -1.07
CA ASP A 148 18.18 -7.54 -1.51
C ASP A 148 17.56 -8.16 -2.78
N ALA A 149 16.24 -8.03 -2.95
CA ALA A 149 15.51 -8.50 -4.13
C ALA A 149 15.42 -7.47 -5.28
N ALA A 150 15.87 -6.23 -5.08
CA ALA A 150 15.59 -5.11 -5.98
C ALA A 150 16.01 -5.37 -7.44
N GLU A 151 17.18 -5.98 -7.67
CA GLU A 151 17.66 -6.28 -9.04
C GLU A 151 16.81 -7.35 -9.73
N THR A 152 16.28 -8.31 -8.96
CA THR A 152 15.40 -9.37 -9.47
C THR A 152 14.00 -8.81 -9.75
N LEU A 153 13.48 -7.96 -8.86
CA LEU A 153 12.17 -7.31 -9.03
C LEU A 153 12.15 -6.40 -10.25
N ASN A 154 13.19 -5.56 -10.39
CA ASN A 154 13.36 -4.69 -11.55
C ASN A 154 14.84 -4.25 -11.66
N PRO A 155 15.58 -4.65 -12.72
CA PRO A 155 16.99 -4.29 -12.90
C PRO A 155 17.30 -2.79 -12.90
N GLY A 156 16.28 -1.94 -13.10
CA GLY A 156 16.41 -0.48 -13.03
C GLY A 156 16.47 0.10 -11.63
N LEU A 157 15.96 -0.61 -10.62
CA LEU A 157 15.85 -0.11 -9.25
C LEU A 157 17.19 0.26 -8.59
N PRO A 158 18.26 -0.56 -8.72
CA PRO A 158 19.53 -0.22 -8.09
C PRO A 158 20.07 1.15 -8.54
N ALA A 159 20.00 1.44 -9.85
CA ALA A 159 20.50 2.69 -10.42
C ALA A 159 19.50 3.85 -10.33
N GLY A 160 18.22 3.58 -10.57
CA GLY A 160 17.16 4.61 -10.64
C GLY A 160 16.62 5.08 -9.30
N LEU A 161 16.65 4.22 -8.29
CA LEU A 161 16.07 4.51 -6.98
C LEU A 161 17.09 4.42 -5.84
N ILE A 162 17.72 3.24 -5.69
CA ILE A 162 18.53 2.94 -4.50
C ILE A 162 19.79 3.78 -4.46
N ALA A 163 20.52 3.91 -5.57
CA ALA A 163 21.76 4.66 -5.63
C ALA A 163 21.55 6.16 -5.37
N PRO A 164 20.57 6.86 -5.99
CA PRO A 164 20.27 8.25 -5.67
C PRO A 164 19.89 8.49 -4.22
N LEU A 165 19.01 7.66 -3.63
CA LEU A 165 18.61 7.76 -2.22
C LEU A 165 19.79 7.55 -1.28
N ARG A 166 20.67 6.58 -1.60
CA ARG A 166 21.90 6.31 -0.82
C ARG A 166 22.89 7.45 -0.94
N ALA A 167 23.09 8.00 -2.14
CA ALA A 167 23.99 9.13 -2.38
C ALA A 167 23.52 10.39 -1.64
N ALA A 168 22.20 10.61 -1.55
CA ALA A 168 21.62 11.69 -0.76
C ALA A 168 21.66 11.45 0.75
N GLY A 169 22.07 10.26 1.21
CA GLY A 169 22.05 9.89 2.63
C GLY A 169 20.63 9.69 3.19
N GLN A 170 19.63 9.54 2.33
CA GLN A 170 18.22 9.45 2.71
C GLN A 170 17.68 8.01 2.79
N LEU A 171 18.39 7.01 2.23
CA LEU A 171 17.98 5.62 2.33
C LEU A 171 18.17 5.09 3.77
N ARG A 172 17.11 4.52 4.33
CA ARG A 172 17.10 3.82 5.62
C ARG A 172 16.57 2.40 5.41
N VAL A 173 17.46 1.43 5.55
CA VAL A 173 17.09 0.01 5.48
C VAL A 173 16.63 -0.42 6.87
N VAL A 174 15.40 -0.90 6.96
CA VAL A 174 14.82 -1.50 8.17
C VAL A 174 14.78 -3.03 8.03
N ASP A 175 14.74 -3.75 9.14
CA ASP A 175 14.72 -5.22 9.14
C ASP A 175 13.68 -5.69 10.16
N GLY A 176 12.62 -6.32 9.65
CA GLY A 176 11.53 -6.78 10.46
C GLY A 176 10.59 -5.66 10.95
N GLU A 177 9.84 -5.95 12.01
CA GLU A 177 8.89 -5.00 12.59
C GLU A 177 9.61 -3.82 13.21
N THR A 178 9.20 -2.60 12.86
CA THR A 178 9.87 -1.37 13.28
C THR A 178 8.85 -0.34 13.78
N ALA A 179 9.03 0.15 15.00
CA ALA A 179 8.24 1.25 15.53
C ALA A 179 8.84 2.59 15.10
N LEU A 180 8.09 3.40 14.36
CA LEU A 180 8.46 4.78 14.04
C LEU A 180 8.12 5.72 15.19
N THR A 181 6.95 5.50 15.79
CA THR A 181 6.47 6.16 17.00
C THR A 181 5.68 5.14 17.83
N PRO A 182 5.28 5.43 19.06
CA PRO A 182 4.39 4.53 19.79
C PRO A 182 3.08 4.19 19.07
N ALA A 183 2.63 5.07 18.17
CA ALA A 183 1.37 4.95 17.45
C ALA A 183 1.52 4.45 16.00
N VAL A 184 2.74 4.41 15.44
CA VAL A 184 3.01 4.07 14.04
C VAL A 184 4.06 2.96 13.97
N ARG A 185 3.69 1.82 13.39
CA ARG A 185 4.56 0.63 13.28
C ARG A 185 4.58 0.12 11.84
N LEU A 186 5.76 -0.22 11.38
CA LEU A 186 5.97 -0.95 10.14
C LEU A 186 5.87 -2.45 10.43
N LEU A 187 5.01 -3.13 9.71
CA LEU A 187 4.79 -4.57 9.83
C LEU A 187 5.28 -5.26 8.56
N PRO A 188 6.26 -6.16 8.63
CA PRO A 188 6.57 -7.03 7.50
C PRO A 188 5.33 -7.84 7.10
N THR A 189 4.97 -7.74 5.84
CA THR A 189 3.84 -8.47 5.24
C THR A 189 4.26 -9.05 3.88
N PRO A 190 5.35 -9.86 3.86
CA PRO A 190 5.95 -10.36 2.63
C PRO A 190 5.00 -11.27 1.84
N GLY A 191 5.33 -11.44 0.55
CA GLY A 191 4.64 -12.35 -0.36
C GLY A 191 4.22 -11.68 -1.65
N HIS A 192 3.63 -10.46 -1.62
CA HIS A 192 3.45 -9.65 -2.82
C HIS A 192 4.82 -9.33 -3.43
N THR A 193 5.72 -8.83 -2.61
CA THR A 193 7.17 -8.84 -2.85
C THR A 193 7.89 -9.41 -1.62
N PRO A 194 9.18 -9.80 -1.72
CA PRO A 194 9.91 -10.40 -0.60
C PRO A 194 10.03 -9.52 0.64
N GLY A 195 10.10 -8.20 0.46
CA GLY A 195 10.23 -7.23 1.54
C GLY A 195 9.00 -6.33 1.72
N HIS A 196 7.84 -6.72 1.19
CA HIS A 196 6.61 -5.94 1.37
C HIS A 196 6.32 -5.69 2.85
N GLN A 197 5.90 -4.46 3.18
CA GLN A 197 5.51 -4.04 4.52
C GLN A 197 4.21 -3.22 4.48
N SER A 198 3.43 -3.34 5.54
CA SER A 198 2.25 -2.51 5.80
C SER A 198 2.52 -1.55 6.97
N VAL A 199 1.72 -0.50 7.12
CA VAL A 199 1.85 0.45 8.23
C VAL A 199 0.62 0.34 9.14
N LEU A 200 0.85 0.01 10.42
CA LEU A 200 -0.20 -0.04 11.43
C LEU A 200 -0.21 1.24 12.26
N LEU A 201 -1.36 1.89 12.29
CA LEU A 201 -1.64 3.01 13.19
C LEU A 201 -2.51 2.53 14.34
N THR A 202 -2.19 2.98 15.55
CA THR A 202 -2.96 2.66 16.74
C THR A 202 -3.21 3.95 17.53
N SER A 203 -4.49 4.21 17.83
CA SER A 203 -4.89 5.32 18.70
C SER A 203 -6.07 4.89 19.55
N ALA A 204 -5.89 4.84 20.87
CA ALA A 204 -6.84 4.25 21.81
C ALA A 204 -7.28 2.84 21.36
N ASP A 205 -8.56 2.64 21.09
CA ASP A 205 -9.13 1.34 20.67
C ASP A 205 -9.25 1.21 19.13
N GLU A 206 -8.89 2.25 18.38
CA GLU A 206 -8.95 2.25 16.93
C GLU A 206 -7.59 1.83 16.32
N ARG A 207 -7.67 1.06 15.24
CA ARG A 207 -6.50 0.63 14.46
C ARG A 207 -6.77 0.81 12.98
N MET A 208 -5.84 1.46 12.29
CA MET A 208 -5.87 1.56 10.83
C MET A 208 -4.64 0.85 10.27
N LEU A 209 -4.86 0.00 9.29
CA LEU A 209 -3.79 -0.63 8.52
C LEU A 209 -3.71 0.01 7.13
N LEU A 210 -2.59 0.66 6.84
CA LEU A 210 -2.24 1.07 5.48
C LEU A 210 -1.60 -0.15 4.83
N THR A 211 -2.30 -0.72 3.88
CA THR A 211 -2.03 -2.10 3.45
C THR A 211 -0.86 -2.24 2.49
N GLY A 212 -0.50 -1.18 1.72
CA GLY A 212 0.22 -1.41 0.49
C GLY A 212 -0.51 -2.46 -0.35
N ASP A 213 0.21 -3.30 -1.02
CA ASP A 213 -0.32 -4.38 -1.87
C ASP A 213 -0.51 -5.73 -1.14
N LEU A 214 -0.64 -5.69 0.19
CA LEU A 214 -1.14 -6.82 0.96
C LEU A 214 -2.47 -7.35 0.39
N LEU A 215 -3.28 -6.44 -0.15
CA LEU A 215 -4.44 -6.70 -0.98
C LEU A 215 -4.61 -5.56 -2.00
N VAL A 216 -4.96 -5.92 -3.24
CA VAL A 216 -5.06 -4.97 -4.36
C VAL A 216 -6.48 -4.87 -4.92
N HIS A 217 -7.38 -5.79 -4.58
CA HIS A 217 -8.76 -5.81 -5.03
C HIS A 217 -9.71 -6.23 -3.89
N MET A 218 -10.94 -5.70 -3.90
CA MET A 218 -11.98 -6.05 -2.92
C MET A 218 -12.24 -7.55 -2.82
N VAL A 219 -12.01 -8.31 -3.88
CA VAL A 219 -12.17 -9.77 -3.89
C VAL A 219 -11.32 -10.48 -2.84
N GLN A 220 -10.15 -9.92 -2.49
CA GLN A 220 -9.28 -10.44 -1.43
C GLN A 220 -9.77 -10.10 -0.01
N LEU A 221 -10.75 -9.19 0.13
CA LEU A 221 -11.51 -9.00 1.38
C LEU A 221 -12.77 -9.87 1.44
N VAL A 222 -13.27 -10.32 0.29
CA VAL A 222 -14.34 -11.33 0.20
C VAL A 222 -13.79 -12.70 0.58
N ASP A 223 -12.65 -13.06 -0.02
CA ASP A 223 -11.91 -14.27 0.31
C ASP A 223 -10.39 -13.96 0.37
N PRO A 224 -9.83 -13.87 1.59
CA PRO A 224 -8.40 -13.59 1.78
C PRO A 224 -7.45 -14.67 1.25
N ASP A 225 -7.97 -15.80 0.81
CA ASP A 225 -7.19 -16.91 0.27
C ASP A 225 -6.92 -16.80 -1.23
N LEU A 226 -7.65 -15.92 -1.91
CA LEU A 226 -7.45 -15.69 -3.33
C LEU A 226 -6.08 -15.09 -3.60
N ALA A 227 -5.28 -15.80 -4.40
CA ALA A 227 -3.99 -15.32 -4.87
C ALA A 227 -4.18 -14.27 -5.97
N TYR A 228 -3.31 -13.28 -5.98
CA TYR A 228 -3.16 -12.32 -7.07
C TYR A 228 -2.02 -12.79 -7.98
N ALA A 229 -2.21 -12.73 -9.29
CA ALA A 229 -1.27 -13.28 -10.28
C ALA A 229 0.14 -12.65 -10.24
N HIS A 230 0.26 -11.48 -9.65
CA HIS A 230 1.54 -10.75 -9.51
C HIS A 230 2.10 -10.81 -8.08
N GLU A 231 1.67 -11.75 -7.25
CA GLU A 231 2.34 -12.07 -5.98
C GLU A 231 3.57 -12.94 -6.27
N GLU A 232 4.75 -12.53 -5.77
CA GLU A 232 6.01 -13.30 -5.94
C GLU A 232 5.96 -14.63 -5.17
N ASP A 233 5.34 -14.63 -3.99
CA ASP A 233 5.04 -15.83 -3.20
C ASP A 233 3.58 -15.81 -2.74
N PRO A 234 2.67 -16.44 -3.50
CA PRO A 234 1.23 -16.43 -3.19
C PRO A 234 0.86 -17.08 -1.85
N GLU A 235 1.64 -18.07 -1.38
CA GLU A 235 1.42 -18.71 -0.08
C GLU A 235 1.78 -17.79 1.07
N GLN A 236 2.91 -17.11 0.95
CA GLN A 236 3.37 -16.15 1.93
C GLN A 236 2.45 -14.91 1.94
N ALA A 237 2.04 -14.40 0.78
CA ALA A 237 1.09 -13.29 0.65
C ALA A 237 -0.24 -13.60 1.36
N ARG A 238 -0.79 -14.80 1.14
CA ARG A 238 -2.00 -15.29 1.84
C ARG A 238 -1.81 -15.32 3.35
N THR A 239 -0.66 -15.85 3.81
CA THR A 239 -0.33 -15.93 5.23
C THR A 239 -0.21 -14.54 5.85
N SER A 240 0.49 -13.62 5.18
CA SER A 240 0.64 -12.22 5.59
C SER A 240 -0.72 -11.53 5.68
N ARG A 241 -1.56 -11.69 4.66
CA ARG A 241 -2.92 -11.10 4.60
C ARG A 241 -3.80 -11.58 5.75
N ARG A 242 -3.85 -12.90 5.97
CA ARG A 242 -4.61 -13.49 7.08
C ARG A 242 -4.10 -13.01 8.43
N THR A 243 -2.79 -12.98 8.63
CA THR A 243 -2.16 -12.54 9.88
C THR A 243 -2.46 -11.07 10.14
N ALA A 244 -2.26 -10.20 9.15
CA ALA A 244 -2.50 -8.78 9.28
C ALA A 244 -3.96 -8.48 9.65
N LEU A 245 -4.91 -9.12 8.99
CA LEU A 245 -6.33 -8.90 9.24
C LEU A 245 -6.80 -9.47 10.58
N ARG A 246 -6.28 -10.64 11.01
CA ARG A 246 -6.71 -11.31 12.24
C ARG A 246 -5.95 -10.86 13.48
N THR A 247 -4.62 -10.86 13.43
CA THR A 247 -3.78 -10.62 14.60
C THR A 247 -3.77 -9.15 14.99
N HIS A 248 -3.68 -8.26 14.00
CA HIS A 248 -3.68 -6.82 14.28
C HIS A 248 -5.08 -6.24 14.40
N SER A 249 -6.10 -6.99 13.96
CA SER A 249 -7.53 -6.62 14.07
C SER A 249 -7.78 -5.14 13.73
N PRO A 250 -7.39 -4.68 12.51
CA PRO A 250 -7.65 -3.32 12.13
C PRO A 250 -9.16 -3.07 12.04
N THR A 251 -9.59 -1.89 12.45
CA THR A 251 -10.98 -1.45 12.29
C THR A 251 -11.20 -0.73 10.97
N ILE A 252 -10.11 -0.24 10.37
CA ILE A 252 -10.11 0.48 9.09
C ILE A 252 -8.91 -0.01 8.28
N LEU A 253 -9.12 -0.24 6.99
CA LEU A 253 -8.04 -0.38 6.00
C LEU A 253 -7.90 0.90 5.20
N ALA A 254 -6.67 1.36 5.02
CA ALA A 254 -6.31 2.37 4.03
C ALA A 254 -5.58 1.68 2.88
N THR A 255 -6.18 1.71 1.68
CA THR A 255 -5.77 0.88 0.55
C THR A 255 -5.43 1.73 -0.67
N PRO A 256 -4.29 1.47 -1.35
CA PRO A 256 -3.89 2.24 -2.53
C PRO A 256 -4.84 2.02 -3.72
N HIS A 257 -5.39 0.81 -3.88
CA HIS A 257 -6.04 0.36 -5.10
C HIS A 257 -7.55 0.11 -5.01
N LEU A 258 -8.16 0.08 -3.81
CA LEU A 258 -9.62 0.02 -3.73
C LEU A 258 -10.23 1.38 -4.08
N ASN A 259 -11.42 1.39 -4.68
CA ASN A 259 -12.10 2.62 -5.04
C ASN A 259 -12.36 3.52 -3.82
N THR A 260 -12.71 2.93 -2.68
CA THR A 260 -12.81 3.64 -1.40
C THR A 260 -11.47 3.60 -0.66
N PRO A 261 -10.81 4.76 -0.41
CA PRO A 261 -9.48 4.78 0.21
C PRO A 261 -9.47 4.28 1.65
N PHE A 262 -10.56 4.45 2.39
CA PHE A 262 -10.71 4.02 3.78
C PHE A 262 -11.89 3.06 3.90
N THR A 263 -11.60 1.77 4.01
CA THR A 263 -12.61 0.71 4.11
C THR A 263 -12.77 0.28 5.57
N PRO A 264 -13.93 0.53 6.20
CA PRO A 264 -14.22 0.01 7.52
C PRO A 264 -14.27 -1.53 7.48
N LEU A 265 -13.68 -2.17 8.47
CA LEU A 265 -13.83 -3.60 8.69
C LEU A 265 -14.84 -3.82 9.82
N PRO A 266 -15.77 -4.77 9.67
CA PRO A 266 -16.61 -5.17 10.80
C PRO A 266 -15.71 -5.71 11.92
N ALA A 267 -16.05 -5.39 13.17
CA ALA A 267 -15.40 -6.00 14.32
C ALA A 267 -15.43 -7.52 14.14
N LEU A 268 -14.27 -8.16 14.18
CA LEU A 268 -14.21 -9.62 14.15
C LEU A 268 -14.94 -10.11 15.41
N ASN A 269 -16.08 -10.76 15.23
CA ASN A 269 -16.72 -11.46 16.35
C ASN A 269 -15.68 -12.41 16.94
N PRO A 270 -15.50 -12.45 18.26
CA PRO A 270 -14.62 -13.42 18.88
C PRO A 270 -15.06 -14.82 18.41
N PRO A 271 -14.12 -15.74 18.18
CA PRO A 271 -14.46 -17.08 17.73
C PRO A 271 -15.51 -17.66 18.66
N HIS A 272 -16.62 -18.14 18.11
CA HIS A 272 -17.66 -18.83 18.88
C HIS A 272 -17.00 -19.95 19.69
N PRO A 273 -17.21 -20.03 21.01
CA PRO A 273 -16.52 -21.01 21.86
C PRO A 273 -16.98 -22.46 21.67
N ASN A 274 -17.71 -22.81 20.61
CA ASN A 274 -18.29 -24.12 20.38
C ASN A 274 -18.01 -24.65 18.96
N HIS A 275 -16.77 -25.10 18.73
CA HIS A 275 -16.55 -26.25 17.86
C HIS A 275 -15.88 -27.34 18.72
N PRO A 276 -16.57 -28.43 19.04
CA PRO A 276 -15.92 -29.58 19.69
C PRO A 276 -14.91 -30.17 18.72
N THR A 277 -13.65 -30.17 19.15
CA THR A 277 -12.62 -31.00 18.50
C THR A 277 -13.09 -32.44 18.56
N SER A 278 -13.50 -32.98 17.41
CA SER A 278 -13.71 -34.42 17.26
C SER A 278 -12.35 -35.09 17.50
N ARG A 279 -12.19 -35.68 18.69
CA ARG A 279 -11.14 -36.66 18.94
C ARG A 279 -11.46 -37.86 18.06
N VAL A 280 -10.63 -38.09 17.07
CA VAL A 280 -10.56 -39.39 16.39
C VAL A 280 -9.74 -40.27 17.33
N GLY A 281 -10.42 -41.32 17.83
CA GLY A 281 -9.78 -42.44 18.56
C GLY A 281 -9.13 -43.42 17.62
#